data_2c8f1d963407079c43641f008b3a6a5c
#
_entry.id   2c8f1d963407079c43641f008b3a6a5c
#
_cell.length_a   1.000
_cell.length_b   1.000
_cell.length_c   1.000
_cell.angle_alpha   90.00
_cell.angle_beta   90.00
_cell.angle_gamma   90.00
#
_symmetry.space_group_name_H-M   'P 1'
#
loop_
_entity.id
_entity.type
_entity.pdbx_description
1 polymer ?
#
loop_
_entity_poly.entity_id
_entity_poly.type
_entity_poly.pdbx_seq_one_letter_code
_entity_poly.pdbx_strand_id
1 'polypeptide(L)'
;MGTRIFYKGPNRGTAVCNLAGNLMYEGVNKSKCILNIDGDKAWEGVNKAKCLFNISGNNVYEGVNKGKVLFNIDGAKVWEGVNKAKCLFNYTADKLFEGVNQSAVAANWSGGALSKMEAASLIYALMH
;
A
#
# COMPACT_ATOMS: atom_id res chain seq x y z
N MET A 1 -12.15 16.27 1.55
CA MET A 1 -11.58 14.91 1.63
C MET A 1 -10.77 14.78 2.90
N GLY A 2 -11.04 13.75 3.66
CA GLY A 2 -10.33 13.52 4.90
C GLY A 2 -8.99 12.86 4.66
N THR A 3 -8.21 12.81 5.73
CA THR A 3 -6.95 12.08 5.73
C THR A 3 -7.21 10.67 6.28
N ARG A 4 -6.67 9.67 5.59
CA ARG A 4 -6.76 8.29 6.06
C ARG A 4 -5.45 7.94 6.75
N ILE A 5 -5.53 7.50 7.99
CA ILE A 5 -4.35 7.12 8.76
C ILE A 5 -4.28 5.60 8.86
N PHE A 6 -3.10 5.05 8.58
CA PHE A 6 -2.84 3.62 8.68
C PHE A 6 -2.00 3.38 9.94
N TYR A 7 -2.51 2.54 10.83
CA TYR A 7 -1.86 2.25 12.11
C TYR A 7 -1.20 0.89 12.07
N LYS A 8 -0.12 0.74 12.82
CA LYS A 8 0.62 -0.51 12.93
C LYS A 8 -0.11 -1.48 13.83
N GLY A 9 -0.26 -2.73 13.36
CA GLY A 9 -0.90 -3.78 14.14
C GLY A 9 -2.39 -3.57 14.34
N PRO A 10 -2.98 -4.19 15.37
CA PRO A 10 -4.42 -4.08 15.60
C PRO A 10 -4.85 -2.82 16.36
N ASN A 11 -3.91 -2.09 16.93
CA ASN A 11 -4.19 -0.91 17.75
C ASN A 11 -3.99 0.37 16.97
N ARG A 12 -4.27 1.50 17.60
CA ARG A 12 -4.09 2.82 16.99
C ARG A 12 -3.10 3.67 17.77
N GLY A 13 -2.09 3.01 18.34
CA GLY A 13 -1.05 3.71 19.08
C GLY A 13 0.06 4.27 18.20
N THR A 14 0.41 3.54 17.14
CA THR A 14 1.49 3.93 16.25
C THR A 14 0.99 3.99 14.82
N ALA A 15 1.11 5.17 14.20
CA ALA A 15 0.75 5.33 12.79
C ALA A 15 1.94 4.99 11.91
N VAL A 16 1.70 4.18 10.87
CA VAL A 16 2.70 3.87 9.85
C VAL A 16 2.80 5.03 8.87
N CYS A 17 1.65 5.47 8.37
CA CYS A 17 1.60 6.52 7.36
C CYS A 17 0.19 7.08 7.31
N ASN A 18 0.05 8.18 6.58
CA ASN A 18 -1.28 8.74 6.34
C ASN A 18 -1.37 9.15 4.86
N LEU A 19 -2.58 9.08 4.33
CA LEU A 19 -2.84 9.39 2.93
C LEU A 19 -3.81 10.57 2.89
N ALA A 20 -3.37 11.68 2.33
CA ALA A 20 -4.16 12.88 2.19
C ALA A 20 -4.24 13.21 0.70
N GLY A 21 -5.42 13.00 0.11
CA GLY A 21 -5.56 13.14 -1.32
C GLY A 21 -4.68 12.14 -2.06
N ASN A 22 -3.72 12.64 -2.83
CA ASN A 22 -2.80 11.79 -3.58
C ASN A 22 -1.43 11.63 -2.92
N LEU A 23 -1.25 12.21 -1.73
CA LEU A 23 0.05 12.23 -1.07
C LEU A 23 0.04 11.33 0.15
N MET A 24 1.05 10.47 0.26
CA MET A 24 1.22 9.59 1.41
C MET A 24 2.40 10.08 2.22
N TYR A 25 2.17 10.34 3.50
CA TYR A 25 3.17 10.88 4.43
C TYR A 25 3.51 9.86 5.50
N GLU A 26 4.73 9.93 6.02
CA GLU A 26 5.18 9.08 7.10
C GLU A 26 4.52 9.49 8.43
N GLY A 27 4.01 8.51 9.16
CA GLY A 27 3.41 8.76 10.47
C GLY A 27 2.09 9.49 10.39
N VAL A 28 1.82 10.36 11.36
CA VAL A 28 0.57 11.11 11.42
C VAL A 28 0.71 12.53 10.86
N ASN A 29 1.92 13.00 10.68
CA ASN A 29 2.18 14.37 10.23
C ASN A 29 2.25 14.46 8.72
N LYS A 30 2.34 15.66 8.20
CA LYS A 30 2.48 15.90 6.77
C LYS A 30 3.81 16.58 6.46
N SER A 31 4.86 16.16 7.19
CA SER A 31 6.19 16.74 7.01
C SER A 31 7.06 15.94 6.04
N LYS A 32 6.90 14.61 6.03
CA LYS A 32 7.70 13.78 5.14
C LYS A 32 6.80 12.98 4.21
N CYS A 33 6.83 13.34 2.94
CA CYS A 33 6.05 12.66 1.92
C CYS A 33 6.81 11.44 1.43
N ILE A 34 6.19 10.27 1.54
CA ILE A 34 6.78 9.02 1.06
C ILE A 34 6.59 8.89 -0.44
N LEU A 35 5.36 9.12 -0.89
CA LEU A 35 5.05 8.98 -2.31
C LEU A 35 3.83 9.82 -2.68
N ASN A 36 3.67 10.03 -3.97
CA ASN A 36 2.46 10.63 -4.49
C ASN A 36 1.89 9.71 -5.57
N ILE A 37 0.57 9.67 -5.63
CA ILE A 37 -0.16 8.79 -6.53
C ILE A 37 -0.67 9.60 -7.70
N ASP A 38 -0.38 9.14 -8.92
CA ASP A 38 -0.89 9.77 -10.13
C ASP A 38 -1.41 8.67 -11.05
N GLY A 39 -2.73 8.49 -11.07
CA GLY A 39 -3.33 7.45 -11.86
C GLY A 39 -2.89 6.06 -11.37
N ASP A 40 -2.20 5.34 -12.22
CA ASP A 40 -1.73 4.00 -11.90
C ASP A 40 -0.25 3.96 -11.50
N LYS A 41 0.36 5.12 -11.22
CA LYS A 41 1.76 5.22 -10.84
C LYS A 41 1.91 5.87 -9.48
N ALA A 42 2.94 5.45 -8.74
CA ALA A 42 3.33 6.07 -7.49
C ALA A 42 4.75 6.58 -7.63
N TRP A 43 4.97 7.84 -7.30
CA TRP A 43 6.24 8.52 -7.45
C TRP A 43 6.84 8.83 -6.08
N GLU A 44 8.16 8.84 -6.01
CA GLU A 44 8.86 9.12 -4.75
C GLU A 44 8.68 10.58 -4.34
N GLY A 45 8.29 10.79 -3.09
CA GLY A 45 8.15 12.12 -2.53
C GLY A 45 7.01 12.90 -3.16
N VAL A 46 7.19 14.22 -3.28
CA VAL A 46 6.17 15.10 -3.83
C VAL A 46 6.33 15.34 -5.34
N ASN A 47 7.45 14.92 -5.91
CA ASN A 47 7.78 15.14 -7.31
C ASN A 47 7.41 13.93 -8.14
N LYS A 48 7.60 14.03 -9.46
CA LYS A 48 7.40 12.92 -10.37
C LYS A 48 8.70 12.63 -11.14
N ALA A 49 9.81 12.67 -10.41
CA ALA A 49 11.11 12.39 -10.98
C ALA A 49 11.44 10.90 -10.97
N LYS A 50 11.06 10.20 -9.88
CA LYS A 50 11.35 8.77 -9.74
C LYS A 50 10.07 8.01 -9.46
N CYS A 51 9.69 7.14 -10.38
CA CYS A 51 8.52 6.29 -10.20
C CYS A 51 8.91 5.07 -9.37
N LEU A 52 8.17 4.85 -8.27
CA LEU A 52 8.41 3.72 -7.39
C LEU A 52 7.78 2.46 -7.93
N PHE A 53 6.54 2.53 -8.38
CA PHE A 53 5.84 1.39 -8.94
C PHE A 53 4.67 1.84 -9.80
N ASN A 54 4.17 0.92 -10.61
CA ASN A 54 2.97 1.15 -11.39
C ASN A 54 2.11 -0.11 -11.31
N ILE A 55 0.80 0.06 -11.47
CA ILE A 55 -0.16 -1.04 -11.40
C ILE A 55 -0.77 -1.24 -12.78
N SER A 56 -0.84 -2.49 -13.22
CA SER A 56 -1.53 -2.85 -14.44
C SER A 56 -2.29 -4.15 -14.18
N GLY A 57 -3.61 -4.08 -14.24
CA GLY A 57 -4.43 -5.23 -13.87
C GLY A 57 -4.25 -5.55 -12.41
N ASN A 58 -3.80 -6.77 -12.11
CA ASN A 58 -3.55 -7.20 -10.74
C ASN A 58 -2.08 -7.08 -10.34
N ASN A 59 -1.20 -6.71 -11.28
CA ASN A 59 0.24 -6.72 -11.04
C ASN A 59 0.74 -5.33 -10.65
N VAL A 60 1.65 -5.30 -9.69
CA VAL A 60 2.36 -4.10 -9.27
C VAL A 60 3.79 -4.26 -9.73
N TYR A 61 4.21 -3.40 -10.65
CA TYR A 61 5.52 -3.47 -11.30
C TYR A 61 6.48 -2.45 -10.70
N GLU A 62 7.75 -2.78 -10.70
CA GLU A 62 8.78 -1.86 -10.24
C GLU A 62 9.02 -0.76 -11.27
N GLY A 63 9.02 0.49 -10.83
CA GLY A 63 9.33 1.62 -11.69
C GLY A 63 8.23 1.93 -12.69
N VAL A 64 8.60 2.49 -13.83
CA VAL A 64 7.65 2.89 -14.88
C VAL A 64 7.39 1.77 -15.88
N ASN A 65 8.23 0.76 -15.90
CA ASN A 65 8.15 -0.33 -16.86
C ASN A 65 7.31 -1.48 -16.31
N LYS A 66 7.07 -2.48 -17.15
CA LYS A 66 6.36 -3.68 -16.76
C LYS A 66 7.27 -4.90 -16.88
N GLY A 67 8.53 -4.71 -16.51
CA GLY A 67 9.52 -5.76 -16.59
C GLY A 67 9.59 -6.63 -15.35
N LYS A 68 9.45 -6.03 -14.18
CA LYS A 68 9.57 -6.78 -12.92
C LYS A 68 8.35 -6.56 -12.06
N VAL A 69 7.66 -7.66 -11.73
CA VAL A 69 6.50 -7.63 -10.85
C VAL A 69 6.97 -7.74 -9.41
N LEU A 70 6.62 -6.76 -8.58
CA LEU A 70 6.93 -6.80 -7.16
C LEU A 70 5.97 -7.71 -6.43
N PHE A 71 4.68 -7.57 -6.71
CA PHE A 71 3.64 -8.42 -6.14
C PHE A 71 2.38 -8.26 -6.97
N ASN A 72 1.44 -9.18 -6.76
CA ASN A 72 0.15 -9.05 -7.43
C ASN A 72 -0.95 -9.06 -6.38
N ILE A 73 -2.02 -8.33 -6.66
CA ILE A 73 -3.17 -8.21 -5.77
C ILE A 73 -4.35 -8.86 -6.48
N ASP A 74 -4.85 -9.95 -5.90
CA ASP A 74 -5.98 -10.66 -6.47
C ASP A 74 -7.08 -10.72 -5.42
N GLY A 75 -8.13 -9.94 -5.66
CA GLY A 75 -9.18 -9.79 -4.68
C GLY A 75 -8.62 -9.13 -3.43
N ALA A 76 -8.68 -9.83 -2.32
CA ALA A 76 -8.18 -9.32 -1.04
C ALA A 76 -6.87 -9.98 -0.61
N LYS A 77 -6.15 -10.59 -1.54
CA LYS A 77 -4.87 -11.25 -1.23
C LYS A 77 -3.76 -10.65 -2.07
N VAL A 78 -2.58 -10.56 -1.47
CA VAL A 78 -1.38 -10.00 -2.09
C VAL A 78 -0.34 -11.11 -2.15
N TRP A 79 0.12 -11.44 -3.35
CA TRP A 79 1.04 -12.55 -3.61
C TRP A 79 2.38 -12.02 -4.10
N GLU A 80 3.44 -12.72 -3.74
CA GLU A 80 4.79 -12.34 -4.18
C GLU A 80 4.97 -12.62 -5.66
N GLY A 81 5.48 -11.65 -6.40
CA GLY A 81 5.76 -11.78 -7.82
C GLY A 81 4.50 -11.94 -8.66
N VAL A 82 4.60 -12.73 -9.72
CA VAL A 82 3.49 -12.95 -10.66
C VAL A 82 2.64 -14.17 -10.30
N ASN A 83 3.14 -15.04 -9.45
CA ASN A 83 2.50 -16.29 -9.10
C ASN A 83 1.63 -16.14 -7.86
N LYS A 84 0.93 -17.20 -7.52
CA LYS A 84 0.15 -17.26 -6.30
C LYS A 84 0.64 -18.38 -5.40
N ALA A 85 1.98 -18.48 -5.32
CA ALA A 85 2.62 -19.50 -4.49
C ALA A 85 2.81 -19.01 -3.05
N LYS A 86 3.19 -17.74 -2.88
CA LYS A 86 3.45 -17.19 -1.56
C LYS A 86 2.58 -15.96 -1.33
N CYS A 87 1.67 -16.07 -0.38
CA CYS A 87 0.81 -14.95 -0.01
C CYS A 87 1.53 -14.08 1.01
N LEU A 88 1.71 -12.81 0.68
CA LEU A 88 2.38 -11.86 1.57
C LEU A 88 1.41 -11.27 2.58
N PHE A 89 0.22 -10.90 2.11
CA PHE A 89 -0.80 -10.26 2.94
C PHE A 89 -2.19 -10.62 2.43
N ASN A 90 -3.16 -10.45 3.30
CA ASN A 90 -4.56 -10.41 2.90
C ASN A 90 -5.22 -9.28 3.68
N TYR A 91 -6.30 -8.73 3.16
CA TYR A 91 -6.92 -7.59 3.83
C TYR A 91 -8.44 -7.63 3.75
N THR A 92 -9.03 -6.95 4.73
CA THR A 92 -10.48 -6.75 4.80
C THR A 92 -10.75 -5.26 4.61
N ALA A 93 -11.96 -4.81 4.96
CA ALA A 93 -12.31 -3.39 4.81
C ALA A 93 -11.49 -2.48 5.73
N ASP A 94 -10.98 -3.00 6.85
CA ASP A 94 -10.30 -2.16 7.83
C ASP A 94 -8.99 -2.73 8.37
N LYS A 95 -8.52 -3.89 7.90
CA LYS A 95 -7.31 -4.51 8.42
C LYS A 95 -6.51 -5.19 7.33
N LEU A 96 -5.19 -5.15 7.49
CA LEU A 96 -4.24 -5.88 6.65
C LEU A 96 -3.58 -6.94 7.52
N PHE A 97 -3.64 -8.20 7.07
CA PHE A 97 -3.08 -9.34 7.82
C PHE A 97 -1.88 -9.91 7.09
N GLU A 98 -0.96 -10.49 7.84
CA GLU A 98 0.20 -11.17 7.26
C GLU A 98 -0.18 -12.56 6.78
N GLY A 99 0.28 -12.93 5.59
CA GLY A 99 0.03 -14.24 5.01
C GLY A 99 -1.41 -14.45 4.59
N VAL A 100 -1.85 -15.71 4.61
CA VAL A 100 -3.21 -16.09 4.20
C VAL A 100 -4.21 -16.10 5.36
N ASN A 101 -3.73 -16.09 6.58
CA ASN A 101 -4.58 -16.17 7.76
C ASN A 101 -4.94 -14.78 8.24
N GLN A 102 -5.83 -14.72 9.23
CA GLN A 102 -6.24 -13.45 9.82
C GLN A 102 -5.89 -13.41 11.30
N SER A 103 -4.72 -13.95 11.64
CA SER A 103 -4.25 -13.98 13.01
C SER A 103 -3.27 -12.88 13.34
N ALA A 104 -2.45 -12.44 12.38
CA ALA A 104 -1.44 -11.40 12.62
C ALA A 104 -1.80 -10.15 11.83
N VAL A 105 -2.20 -9.10 12.53
CA VAL A 105 -2.57 -7.83 11.89
C VAL A 105 -1.32 -6.99 11.66
N ALA A 106 -1.06 -6.65 10.39
CA ALA A 106 0.06 -5.77 10.04
C ALA A 106 -0.32 -4.30 10.15
N ALA A 107 -1.56 -3.95 9.79
CA ALA A 107 -2.02 -2.57 9.82
C ALA A 107 -3.53 -2.54 9.92
N ASN A 108 -4.05 -1.38 10.35
CA ASN A 108 -5.49 -1.16 10.40
C ASN A 108 -5.77 0.31 10.05
N TRP A 109 -6.99 0.56 9.60
CA TRP A 109 -7.42 1.91 9.22
C TRP A 109 -8.92 2.02 9.38
N SER A 110 -9.43 3.24 9.22
CA SER A 110 -10.88 3.46 9.17
C SER A 110 -11.21 4.15 7.84
N GLY A 111 -12.49 4.31 7.56
CA GLY A 111 -12.93 4.97 6.34
C GLY A 111 -13.32 4.04 5.21
N GLY A 112 -13.35 2.73 5.45
CA GLY A 112 -13.82 1.76 4.48
C GLY A 112 -12.71 1.07 3.72
N ALA A 113 -13.10 0.28 2.72
CA ALA A 113 -12.17 -0.55 1.96
C ALA A 113 -11.18 0.30 1.16
N LEU A 114 -10.01 -0.28 0.90
CA LEU A 114 -8.98 0.38 0.12
C LEU A 114 -9.16 0.07 -1.37
N SER A 115 -8.81 1.04 -2.21
CA SER A 115 -8.63 0.77 -3.62
C SER A 115 -7.36 -0.04 -3.80
N LYS A 116 -7.17 -0.60 -4.98
CA LYS A 116 -5.97 -1.38 -5.26
C LYS A 116 -4.71 -0.52 -5.11
N MET A 117 -4.77 0.73 -5.60
CA MET A 117 -3.63 1.64 -5.49
C MET A 117 -3.34 2.01 -4.03
N GLU A 118 -4.38 2.23 -3.23
CA GLU A 118 -4.19 2.51 -1.81
C GLU A 118 -3.57 1.33 -1.10
N ALA A 119 -4.04 0.12 -1.39
CA ALA A 119 -3.49 -1.10 -0.80
C ALA A 119 -2.03 -1.28 -1.21
N ALA A 120 -1.72 -1.08 -2.48
CA ALA A 120 -0.35 -1.19 -2.97
C ALA A 120 0.57 -0.18 -2.30
N SER A 121 0.09 1.04 -2.12
CA SER A 121 0.88 2.10 -1.49
C SER A 121 1.16 1.78 -0.02
N LEU A 122 0.15 1.30 0.71
CA LEU A 122 0.35 0.90 2.10
C LEU A 122 1.35 -0.25 2.19
N ILE A 123 1.22 -1.26 1.34
CA ILE A 123 2.11 -2.40 1.34
C ILE A 123 3.54 -1.97 1.01
N TYR A 124 3.69 -1.08 0.03
CA TYR A 124 5.00 -0.55 -0.31
C TYR A 124 5.64 0.15 0.90
N ALA A 125 4.85 0.97 1.60
CA ALA A 125 5.35 1.68 2.79
C ALA A 125 5.77 0.71 3.89
N LEU A 126 5.01 -0.38 4.08
CA LEU A 126 5.34 -1.38 5.10
C LEU A 126 6.60 -2.18 4.74
N MET A 127 6.84 -2.42 3.45
CA MET A 127 7.98 -3.22 3.00
C MET A 127 9.26 -2.41 2.85
N HIS A 128 9.16 -1.11 2.86
CA HIS A 128 10.28 -0.21 2.72
C HIS A 128 10.29 0.83 3.82
#